data_9d8c246f6c115dafbdf46dceb7fd3c25
#
_entry.id   9d8c246f6c115dafbdf46dceb7fd3c25
#
_cell.length_a   1.000
_cell.length_b   1.000
_cell.length_c   1.000
_cell.angle_alpha   90.00
_cell.angle_beta   90.00
_cell.angle_gamma   90.00
#
_symmetry.space_group_name_H-M   'P 1'
#
loop_
_entity.id
_entity.type
_entity.pdbx_description
1 polymer ?
#
loop_
_entity_poly.entity_id
_entity_poly.type
_entity_poly.pdbx_seq_one_letter_code
_entity_poly.pdbx_strand_id
1 'polypeptide(L)'
;MVTDSRQMASSDKVLQNILQNPPQITEPITYQWLLPNMKGLDNFFSIQAQNSAQGGSSYPTPPSSPMHDSGPAQNTSTQNPNDMPSATSGAAAMASSSSSDQPKHEVSIFLAATESFSQKNTNCSIAESLEKFQPLITAARDKGFGVRAYISVALGCPFEGPDVDPHKVAELAASLLEMGADEISVADTTGMGTAPRTRELLRTLTAAGIRNDDLALHFHDTFGQAIVNTLVGLEHGVRTFDSAVGGLGGCPYSPGATGNVATEDLVYTLESLGVNTGIDLAEISRIGDWITSEIGKPNESRAGKATLAKLRREAV
;
A
#
# COMPACT_ATOMS: atom_id res chain seq x y z
N MET A 1 -15.91 10.15 -22.33
CA MET A 1 -16.91 9.58 -21.41
C MET A 1 -16.44 9.94 -20.02
N VAL A 2 -17.19 10.72 -19.26
CA VAL A 2 -16.77 11.18 -17.94
C VAL A 2 -16.70 9.94 -17.04
N THR A 3 -15.48 9.55 -16.64
CA THR A 3 -15.31 8.62 -15.53
C THR A 3 -16.14 9.15 -14.38
N ASP A 4 -16.98 8.31 -13.81
CA ASP A 4 -17.89 8.73 -12.74
C ASP A 4 -17.06 9.24 -11.57
N SER A 5 -16.83 10.55 -11.57
CA SER A 5 -16.07 11.26 -10.52
C SER A 5 -16.65 11.06 -9.11
N ARG A 6 -17.82 10.43 -9.02
CA ARG A 6 -18.47 10.11 -7.75
C ARG A 6 -17.76 9.03 -6.95
N GLN A 7 -17.05 8.10 -7.61
CA GLN A 7 -16.27 7.07 -6.88
C GLN A 7 -15.06 7.65 -6.15
N MET A 8 -14.50 8.75 -6.67
CA MET A 8 -13.38 9.48 -6.05
C MET A 8 -13.86 10.71 -5.25
N ALA A 9 -15.15 11.00 -5.30
CA ALA A 9 -15.74 12.08 -4.52
C ALA A 9 -15.64 11.76 -3.02
N SER A 10 -15.25 12.76 -2.23
CA SER A 10 -15.11 12.64 -0.77
C SER A 10 -13.80 12.01 -0.25
N SER A 11 -12.79 11.80 -1.08
CA SER A 11 -11.45 11.41 -0.60
C SER A 11 -10.87 12.42 0.41
N ASP A 12 -11.20 13.69 0.26
CA ASP A 12 -10.92 14.77 1.21
C ASP A 12 -11.54 14.52 2.59
N LYS A 13 -12.80 14.07 2.64
CA LYS A 13 -13.48 13.72 3.90
C LYS A 13 -12.88 12.47 4.55
N VAL A 14 -12.49 11.49 3.75
CA VAL A 14 -11.79 10.29 4.26
C VAL A 14 -10.47 10.68 4.89
N LEU A 15 -9.67 11.51 4.22
CA LEU A 15 -8.41 12.01 4.77
C LEU A 15 -8.64 12.81 6.07
N GLN A 16 -9.60 13.74 6.07
CA GLN A 16 -9.94 14.52 7.26
C GLN A 16 -10.35 13.63 8.44
N ASN A 17 -11.17 12.60 8.18
CA ASN A 17 -11.60 11.67 9.23
C ASN A 17 -10.44 10.88 9.81
N ILE A 18 -9.55 10.34 8.98
CA ILE A 18 -8.36 9.59 9.41
C ILE A 18 -7.43 10.49 10.25
N LEU A 19 -7.23 11.74 9.84
CA LEU A 19 -6.39 12.69 10.55
C LEU A 19 -6.99 13.12 11.91
N GLN A 20 -8.32 13.27 11.98
CA GLN A 20 -9.03 13.66 13.21
C GLN A 20 -9.25 12.49 14.17
N ASN A 21 -9.42 11.28 13.64
CA ASN A 21 -9.70 10.07 14.37
C ASN A 21 -8.73 8.96 13.91
N PRO A 22 -7.42 9.11 14.19
CA PRO A 22 -6.45 8.10 13.75
C PRO A 22 -6.78 6.76 14.39
N PRO A 23 -6.79 5.66 13.62
CA PRO A 23 -7.02 4.34 14.17
C PRO A 23 -5.91 3.98 15.16
N GLN A 24 -6.26 3.26 16.19
CA GLN A 24 -5.24 2.62 17.06
C GLN A 24 -4.61 1.49 16.26
N ILE A 25 -3.32 1.61 15.98
CA ILE A 25 -2.54 0.64 15.21
C ILE A 25 -1.53 -0.06 16.11
N THR A 26 -1.43 -1.38 15.94
CA THR A 26 -0.40 -2.20 16.58
C THR A 26 0.81 -2.41 15.68
N GLU A 27 0.61 -2.24 14.38
CA GLU A 27 1.64 -2.39 13.35
C GLU A 27 1.67 -1.12 12.47
N PRO A 28 2.83 -0.77 11.91
CA PRO A 28 2.95 0.41 11.06
C PRO A 28 2.02 0.34 9.84
N ILE A 29 1.22 1.38 9.63
CA ILE A 29 0.34 1.53 8.47
C ILE A 29 0.79 2.74 7.66
N THR A 30 0.80 2.58 6.32
CA THR A 30 0.98 3.68 5.37
C THR A 30 -0.29 3.87 4.56
N TYR A 31 -0.87 5.07 4.62
CA TYR A 31 -1.99 5.46 3.78
C TYR A 31 -1.49 6.02 2.46
N GLN A 32 -1.89 5.39 1.36
CA GLN A 32 -1.57 5.84 0.01
C GLN A 32 -2.72 6.67 -0.58
N TRP A 33 -2.38 7.82 -1.15
CA TRP A 33 -3.35 8.77 -1.72
C TRP A 33 -3.09 8.95 -3.20
N LEU A 34 -4.05 8.53 -4.03
CA LEU A 34 -3.96 8.70 -5.47
C LEU A 34 -4.20 10.16 -5.86
N LEU A 35 -3.14 10.84 -6.27
CA LEU A 35 -3.12 12.26 -6.57
C LEU A 35 -2.54 12.50 -7.98
N PRO A 36 -3.39 12.42 -9.03
CA PRO A 36 -2.93 12.36 -10.42
C PRO A 36 -2.47 13.71 -10.98
N ASN A 37 -2.54 14.80 -10.21
CA ASN A 37 -2.16 16.14 -10.65
C ASN A 37 -1.85 17.07 -9.47
N MET A 38 -1.21 18.21 -9.77
CA MET A 38 -0.82 19.20 -8.76
C MET A 38 -2.00 19.73 -7.95
N LYS A 39 -3.18 19.91 -8.54
CA LYS A 39 -4.36 20.37 -7.81
C LYS A 39 -4.77 19.40 -6.70
N GLY A 40 -4.71 18.08 -6.97
CA GLY A 40 -4.95 17.05 -5.97
C GLY A 40 -3.91 17.09 -4.85
N LEU A 41 -2.63 17.25 -5.21
CA LEU A 41 -1.54 17.36 -4.26
C LEU A 41 -1.66 18.62 -3.37
N ASP A 42 -1.98 19.77 -3.94
CA ASP A 42 -2.19 21.01 -3.19
C ASP A 42 -3.36 20.88 -2.21
N ASN A 43 -4.45 20.25 -2.62
CA ASN A 43 -5.59 19.97 -1.74
C ASN A 43 -5.20 19.04 -0.58
N PHE A 44 -4.45 17.97 -0.88
CA PHE A 44 -3.92 17.06 0.14
C PHE A 44 -3.05 17.80 1.17
N PHE A 45 -2.10 18.63 0.72
CA PHE A 45 -1.25 19.42 1.60
C PHE A 45 -2.05 20.43 2.45
N SER A 46 -3.08 21.04 1.86
CA SER A 46 -3.93 22.01 2.57
C SER A 46 -4.68 21.34 3.72
N ILE A 47 -5.19 20.12 3.53
CA ILE A 47 -5.89 19.35 4.56
C ILE A 47 -4.92 18.93 5.68
N GLN A 48 -3.72 18.47 5.32
CA GLN A 48 -2.69 18.10 6.29
C GLN A 48 -2.27 19.31 7.16
N ALA A 49 -2.05 20.47 6.55
CA ALA A 49 -1.68 21.70 7.24
C ALA A 49 -2.79 22.18 8.20
N GLN A 50 -4.06 22.10 7.80
CA GLN A 50 -5.20 22.49 8.65
C GLN A 50 -5.30 21.60 9.88
N ASN A 51 -5.08 20.29 9.73
CA ASN A 51 -5.10 19.36 10.86
C ASN A 51 -3.94 19.62 11.83
N SER A 52 -2.74 19.87 11.33
CA SER A 52 -1.57 20.23 12.15
C SER A 52 -1.76 21.51 12.94
N ALA A 53 -2.47 22.49 12.39
CA ALA A 53 -2.79 23.75 13.07
C ALA A 53 -3.86 23.60 14.18
N GLN A 54 -4.73 22.60 14.07
CA GLN A 54 -5.78 22.30 15.07
C GLN A 54 -5.31 21.37 16.19
N GLY A 55 -4.23 20.62 15.99
CA GLY A 55 -3.67 19.66 16.93
C GLY A 55 -2.92 20.24 18.14
N GLY A 56 -3.01 21.54 18.40
CA GLY A 56 -2.45 22.19 19.57
C GLY A 56 -3.29 22.11 20.85
N SER A 57 -4.27 21.23 20.94
CA SER A 57 -5.05 21.02 22.18
C SER A 57 -4.37 19.97 23.07
N SER A 58 -3.75 20.44 24.13
CA SER A 58 -3.19 19.60 25.20
C SER A 58 -4.24 18.64 25.74
N TYR A 59 -3.92 17.36 25.76
CA TYR A 59 -4.65 16.39 26.60
C TYR A 59 -4.60 16.87 28.05
N PRO A 60 -5.73 16.90 28.79
CA PRO A 60 -5.70 17.14 30.20
C PRO A 60 -4.93 16.01 30.89
N THR A 61 -3.80 16.34 31.48
CA THR A 61 -3.06 15.45 32.37
C THR A 61 -4.00 14.93 33.45
N PRO A 62 -4.12 13.62 33.69
CA PRO A 62 -4.88 13.11 34.81
C PRO A 62 -4.28 13.66 36.09
N PRO A 63 -5.10 14.00 37.11
CA PRO A 63 -4.61 14.54 38.35
C PRO A 63 -3.70 13.51 39.03
N SER A 64 -2.50 13.94 39.44
CA SER A 64 -1.55 13.16 40.19
C SER A 64 -2.19 12.71 41.50
N SER A 65 -2.26 11.41 41.73
CA SER A 65 -2.68 10.81 42.96
C SER A 65 -1.73 11.25 44.10
N PRO A 66 -2.23 11.52 45.34
CA PRO A 66 -1.39 11.98 46.43
C PRO A 66 -0.42 10.88 46.86
N MET A 67 0.84 11.28 47.04
CA MET A 67 1.90 10.46 47.61
C MET A 67 1.51 10.06 49.05
N HIS A 68 1.47 8.76 49.30
CA HIS A 68 1.50 8.25 50.67
C HIS A 68 2.96 8.26 51.14
N ASP A 69 3.17 9.13 52.11
CA ASP A 69 4.40 9.22 52.92
C ASP A 69 4.42 8.03 53.92
N SER A 70 5.47 7.25 53.92
CA SER A 70 5.82 6.38 55.02
C SER A 70 7.33 6.15 55.03
N GLY A 71 7.95 6.64 56.10
CA GLY A 71 9.35 6.80 56.40
C GLY A 71 10.17 5.50 56.62
N PRO A 72 11.36 5.60 57.24
CA PRO A 72 12.53 4.83 56.82
C PRO A 72 12.83 3.60 57.71
N ALA A 73 13.48 2.58 57.13
CA ALA A 73 14.22 1.57 57.90
C ALA A 73 15.39 1.00 57.06
N GLN A 74 16.57 1.42 57.38
CA GLN A 74 17.72 0.73 57.96
C GLN A 74 18.44 -0.35 57.13
N ASN A 75 19.71 0.00 56.89
CA ASN A 75 20.91 -0.77 56.55
C ASN A 75 20.97 -2.24 56.99
N THR A 76 21.54 -3.08 56.13
CA THR A 76 22.72 -3.91 56.50
C THR A 76 23.58 -4.26 55.28
N SER A 77 24.86 -4.01 55.47
CA SER A 77 26.03 -4.29 54.61
C SER A 77 26.39 -5.75 54.60
N THR A 78 26.90 -6.23 53.45
CA THR A 78 28.11 -7.12 53.44
C THR A 78 28.85 -7.00 52.10
N GLN A 79 30.13 -6.68 52.22
CA GLN A 79 31.19 -6.66 51.19
C GLN A 79 31.66 -8.12 50.94
N ASN A 80 32.19 -8.50 49.81
CA ASN A 80 33.53 -8.32 49.27
C ASN A 80 33.80 -9.23 48.03
N PRO A 81 35.02 -9.25 47.44
CA PRO A 81 35.34 -8.59 46.17
C PRO A 81 36.00 -9.54 45.14
N ASN A 82 36.53 -8.94 44.06
CA ASN A 82 37.41 -9.45 42.98
C ASN A 82 36.69 -9.90 41.70
N ASP A 83 36.97 -9.43 40.51
CA ASP A 83 38.17 -8.87 39.88
C ASP A 83 37.74 -8.13 38.58
N MET A 84 38.44 -7.05 38.28
CA MET A 84 38.51 -6.40 36.97
C MET A 84 39.59 -7.06 36.10
N PRO A 85 39.64 -6.93 34.75
CA PRO A 85 39.87 -5.62 34.14
C PRO A 85 39.17 -5.30 32.79
N SER A 86 38.93 -4.04 32.65
CA SER A 86 39.24 -3.13 31.54
C SER A 86 39.23 -3.64 30.09
N ALA A 87 38.40 -3.03 29.25
CA ALA A 87 38.86 -2.20 28.12
C ALA A 87 37.74 -1.68 27.23
N THR A 88 37.84 -0.41 26.96
CA THR A 88 37.62 0.36 25.74
C THR A 88 36.18 0.74 25.34
N SER A 89 36.01 2.03 25.49
CA SER A 89 35.06 2.96 24.91
C SER A 89 34.68 2.66 23.43
N GLY A 90 33.40 2.49 23.21
CA GLY A 90 32.74 2.68 21.94
C GLY A 90 31.40 3.34 22.23
N ALA A 91 31.37 4.68 22.18
CA ALA A 91 30.14 5.44 22.24
C ALA A 91 29.33 5.16 20.96
N ALA A 92 28.50 4.15 21.00
CA ALA A 92 27.42 3.98 20.03
C ALA A 92 26.37 5.03 20.39
N ALA A 93 26.24 6.04 19.54
CA ALA A 93 25.15 6.98 19.58
C ALA A 93 23.84 6.17 19.52
N MET A 94 23.12 6.13 20.62
CA MET A 94 21.73 5.69 20.63
C MET A 94 20.94 6.71 19.80
N ALA A 95 20.69 6.35 18.53
CA ALA A 95 19.66 6.99 17.76
C ALA A 95 18.34 6.77 18.54
N SER A 96 17.80 7.83 19.10
CA SER A 96 16.47 7.85 19.67
C SER A 96 15.48 7.50 18.57
N SER A 97 15.03 6.26 18.52
CA SER A 97 13.88 5.85 17.73
C SER A 97 12.64 6.47 18.39
N SER A 98 12.30 7.69 18.02
CA SER A 98 10.96 8.19 18.19
C SER A 98 10.10 7.42 17.18
N SER A 99 9.58 6.26 17.57
CA SER A 99 8.49 5.61 16.87
C SER A 99 7.28 6.55 16.99
N SER A 100 7.02 7.32 15.92
CA SER A 100 5.78 8.06 15.85
C SER A 100 4.66 7.02 15.69
N ASP A 101 3.79 6.89 16.67
CA ASP A 101 2.57 6.07 16.66
C ASP A 101 1.54 6.53 15.61
N GLN A 102 1.93 7.43 14.72
CA GLN A 102 1.07 8.00 13.70
C GLN A 102 1.25 7.27 12.36
N PRO A 103 0.15 6.93 11.69
CA PRO A 103 0.21 6.37 10.35
C PRO A 103 0.99 7.27 9.38
N LYS A 104 1.78 6.65 8.52
CA LYS A 104 2.48 7.37 7.44
C LYS A 104 1.52 7.67 6.31
N HIS A 105 1.81 8.71 5.55
CA HIS A 105 1.09 9.04 4.33
C HIS A 105 2.04 9.03 3.14
N GLU A 106 1.56 8.54 2.01
CA GLU A 106 2.30 8.42 0.76
C GLU A 106 1.45 8.91 -0.40
N VAL A 107 2.08 9.49 -1.40
CA VAL A 107 1.44 9.97 -2.63
C VAL A 107 1.54 8.88 -3.70
N SER A 108 0.44 8.63 -4.40
CA SER A 108 0.42 7.70 -5.53
C SER A 108 0.04 8.42 -6.81
N ILE A 109 0.75 8.08 -7.88
CA ILE A 109 0.50 8.54 -9.25
C ILE A 109 0.33 7.33 -10.17
N PHE A 110 -0.23 7.53 -11.35
CA PHE A 110 -0.36 6.44 -12.33
C PHE A 110 -0.20 6.92 -13.77
N LEU A 111 0.44 6.11 -14.57
CA LEU A 111 0.49 6.22 -16.03
C LEU A 111 0.16 4.87 -16.68
N ALA A 112 0.21 4.80 -18.00
CA ALA A 112 -0.04 3.57 -18.74
C ALA A 112 1.18 3.13 -19.54
N ALA A 113 1.32 1.81 -19.77
CA ALA A 113 2.36 1.26 -20.63
C ALA A 113 2.07 1.45 -22.13
N THR A 114 0.83 1.81 -22.51
CA THR A 114 0.42 1.98 -23.91
C THR A 114 -0.20 3.35 -24.16
N GLU A 115 0.08 3.93 -25.33
CA GLU A 115 -0.43 5.25 -25.71
C GLU A 115 -1.96 5.26 -25.84
N SER A 116 -2.54 4.21 -26.41
CA SER A 116 -3.99 4.11 -26.57
C SER A 116 -4.72 4.14 -25.22
N PHE A 117 -4.18 3.44 -24.20
CA PHE A 117 -4.77 3.46 -22.86
C PHE A 117 -4.55 4.81 -22.18
N SER A 118 -3.36 5.40 -22.31
CA SER A 118 -3.05 6.73 -21.78
C SER A 118 -4.04 7.77 -22.29
N GLN A 119 -4.23 7.85 -23.60
CA GLN A 119 -5.18 8.77 -24.24
C GLN A 119 -6.63 8.55 -23.80
N LYS A 120 -7.05 7.29 -23.66
CA LYS A 120 -8.43 6.96 -23.24
C LYS A 120 -8.70 7.21 -21.76
N ASN A 121 -7.71 6.93 -20.91
CA ASN A 121 -7.87 6.99 -19.46
C ASN A 121 -7.60 8.41 -18.90
N THR A 122 -6.54 9.06 -19.37
CA THR A 122 -6.08 10.35 -18.81
C THR A 122 -6.14 11.51 -19.80
N ASN A 123 -6.52 11.25 -21.06
CA ASN A 123 -6.57 12.22 -22.14
C ASN A 123 -5.21 12.94 -22.36
N CYS A 124 -4.12 12.21 -22.19
CA CYS A 124 -2.77 12.69 -22.50
C CYS A 124 -1.87 11.55 -22.94
N SER A 125 -0.77 11.87 -23.62
CA SER A 125 0.26 10.91 -23.98
C SER A 125 1.06 10.45 -22.76
N ILE A 126 1.83 9.37 -22.94
CA ILE A 126 2.76 8.89 -21.90
C ILE A 126 3.81 9.98 -21.59
N ALA A 127 4.36 10.64 -22.64
CA ALA A 127 5.33 11.71 -22.49
C ALA A 127 4.77 12.89 -21.68
N GLU A 128 3.56 13.36 -22.03
CA GLU A 128 2.88 14.42 -21.27
C GLU A 128 2.58 14.01 -19.82
N SER A 129 2.33 12.73 -19.55
CA SER A 129 2.14 12.21 -18.19
C SER A 129 3.43 12.32 -17.38
N LEU A 130 4.56 11.91 -17.94
CA LEU A 130 5.88 12.02 -17.30
C LEU A 130 6.23 13.48 -17.01
N GLU A 131 6.03 14.40 -17.97
CA GLU A 131 6.26 15.82 -17.77
C GLU A 131 5.42 16.41 -16.61
N LYS A 132 4.15 15.98 -16.47
CA LYS A 132 3.26 16.42 -15.40
C LYS A 132 3.65 15.85 -14.04
N PHE A 133 4.25 14.65 -13.99
CA PHE A 133 4.60 13.99 -12.75
C PHE A 133 5.90 14.49 -12.14
N GLN A 134 6.86 14.96 -12.93
CA GLN A 134 8.12 15.50 -12.42
C GLN A 134 7.92 16.55 -11.32
N PRO A 135 7.17 17.65 -11.52
CA PRO A 135 6.96 18.65 -10.46
C PRO A 135 6.14 18.09 -9.29
N LEU A 136 5.23 17.14 -9.53
CA LEU A 136 4.42 16.53 -8.48
C LEU A 136 5.28 15.67 -7.55
N ILE A 137 6.11 14.80 -8.10
CA ILE A 137 7.05 13.97 -7.33
C ILE A 137 7.99 14.84 -6.51
N THR A 138 8.57 15.87 -7.14
CA THR A 138 9.46 16.82 -6.44
C THR A 138 8.75 17.47 -5.26
N ALA A 139 7.55 18.02 -5.47
CA ALA A 139 6.79 18.70 -4.42
C ALA A 139 6.36 17.77 -3.27
N ALA A 140 6.04 16.50 -3.56
CA ALA A 140 5.72 15.51 -2.55
C ALA A 140 6.96 15.17 -1.70
N ARG A 141 8.10 14.91 -2.34
CA ARG A 141 9.37 14.61 -1.67
C ARG A 141 9.90 15.77 -0.83
N ASP A 142 9.81 17.00 -1.33
CA ASP A 142 10.20 18.20 -0.59
C ASP A 142 9.44 18.37 0.73
N LYS A 143 8.25 17.79 0.82
CA LYS A 143 7.44 17.75 2.04
C LYS A 143 7.60 16.45 2.84
N GLY A 144 8.51 15.56 2.45
CA GLY A 144 8.83 14.34 3.15
C GLY A 144 7.85 13.17 2.91
N PHE A 145 7.00 13.25 1.87
CA PHE A 145 6.12 12.15 1.49
C PHE A 145 6.83 11.18 0.54
N GLY A 146 6.63 9.87 0.75
CA GLY A 146 6.96 8.85 -0.22
C GLY A 146 6.09 8.96 -1.47
N VAL A 147 6.60 8.47 -2.60
CA VAL A 147 5.87 8.48 -3.88
C VAL A 147 5.87 7.09 -4.48
N ARG A 148 4.67 6.55 -4.72
CA ARG A 148 4.45 5.29 -5.43
C ARG A 148 3.88 5.56 -6.81
N ALA A 149 4.44 4.96 -7.85
CA ALA A 149 3.98 5.12 -9.22
C ALA A 149 3.41 3.82 -9.78
N TYR A 150 2.20 3.87 -10.32
CA TYR A 150 1.55 2.74 -10.99
C TYR A 150 1.79 2.80 -12.50
N ILE A 151 2.14 1.65 -13.10
CA ILE A 151 2.18 1.45 -14.55
C ILE A 151 1.04 0.54 -14.95
N SER A 152 -0.05 1.13 -15.45
CA SER A 152 -1.25 0.41 -15.88
C SER A 152 -1.02 -0.36 -17.19
N VAL A 153 -1.81 -1.41 -17.40
CA VAL A 153 -1.83 -2.27 -18.59
C VAL A 153 -0.48 -2.90 -18.95
N ALA A 154 0.36 -3.18 -17.96
CA ALA A 154 1.69 -3.72 -18.17
C ALA A 154 1.72 -5.17 -18.70
N LEU A 155 0.65 -5.93 -18.51
CA LEU A 155 0.50 -7.34 -18.95
C LEU A 155 -0.62 -7.57 -19.96
N GLY A 156 -1.19 -6.48 -20.48
CA GLY A 156 -2.24 -6.53 -21.48
C GLY A 156 -3.05 -5.25 -21.50
N CYS A 157 -3.35 -4.77 -22.71
CA CYS A 157 -4.11 -3.55 -22.95
C CYS A 157 -5.46 -3.88 -23.61
N PRO A 158 -6.58 -3.29 -23.16
CA PRO A 158 -7.90 -3.58 -23.74
C PRO A 158 -8.04 -3.06 -25.18
N PHE A 159 -7.13 -2.19 -25.64
CA PHE A 159 -7.15 -1.58 -26.97
C PHE A 159 -6.08 -2.14 -27.91
N GLU A 160 -4.95 -2.60 -27.37
CA GLU A 160 -3.79 -3.08 -28.15
C GLU A 160 -3.58 -4.59 -28.01
N GLY A 161 -4.35 -5.25 -27.13
CA GLY A 161 -4.26 -6.69 -26.92
C GLY A 161 -3.27 -7.08 -25.81
N PRO A 162 -3.02 -8.40 -25.72
CA PRO A 162 -2.27 -8.94 -24.58
C PRO A 162 -0.75 -8.72 -24.67
N ASP A 163 -0.21 -8.38 -25.86
CA ASP A 163 1.23 -8.37 -26.13
C ASP A 163 1.80 -6.97 -25.93
N VAL A 164 1.86 -6.54 -24.66
CA VAL A 164 2.53 -5.30 -24.26
C VAL A 164 4.02 -5.57 -24.10
N ASP A 165 4.86 -4.73 -24.72
CA ASP A 165 6.31 -4.87 -24.69
C ASP A 165 6.87 -4.68 -23.26
N PRO A 166 7.49 -5.71 -22.65
CA PRO A 166 8.04 -5.61 -21.31
C PRO A 166 9.22 -4.63 -21.22
N HIS A 167 9.96 -4.38 -22.31
CA HIS A 167 11.04 -3.39 -22.35
C HIS A 167 10.49 -1.98 -22.19
N LYS A 168 9.34 -1.70 -22.80
CA LYS A 168 8.66 -0.41 -22.64
C LYS A 168 8.24 -0.18 -21.18
N VAL A 169 7.72 -1.21 -20.51
CA VAL A 169 7.37 -1.14 -19.10
C VAL A 169 8.62 -0.88 -18.24
N ALA A 170 9.75 -1.53 -18.55
CA ALA A 170 11.00 -1.33 -17.84
C ALA A 170 11.57 0.09 -18.04
N GLU A 171 11.52 0.65 -19.24
CA GLU A 171 11.90 2.03 -19.54
C GLU A 171 11.08 3.04 -18.71
N LEU A 172 9.76 2.84 -18.63
CA LEU A 172 8.87 3.69 -17.85
C LEU A 172 9.15 3.57 -16.35
N ALA A 173 9.38 2.36 -15.86
CA ALA A 173 9.72 2.12 -14.45
C ALA A 173 11.05 2.81 -14.08
N ALA A 174 12.10 2.66 -14.92
CA ALA A 174 13.36 3.34 -14.71
C ALA A 174 13.20 4.86 -14.70
N SER A 175 12.46 5.42 -15.66
CA SER A 175 12.20 6.86 -15.72
C SER A 175 11.50 7.39 -14.47
N LEU A 176 10.51 6.67 -13.96
CA LEU A 176 9.78 7.08 -12.74
C LEU A 176 10.68 7.01 -11.49
N LEU A 177 11.53 6.00 -11.36
CA LEU A 177 12.52 5.91 -10.28
C LEU A 177 13.55 7.03 -10.37
N GLU A 178 14.06 7.34 -11.58
CA GLU A 178 14.97 8.48 -11.81
C GLU A 178 14.33 9.82 -11.47
N MET A 179 13.03 9.97 -11.70
CA MET A 179 12.25 11.14 -11.30
C MET A 179 12.06 11.26 -9.78
N GLY A 180 12.34 10.19 -9.05
CA GLY A 180 12.27 10.14 -7.59
C GLY A 180 11.07 9.40 -7.01
N ALA A 181 10.38 8.55 -7.77
CA ALA A 181 9.44 7.59 -7.18
C ALA A 181 10.21 6.59 -6.29
N ASP A 182 9.63 6.19 -5.18
CA ASP A 182 10.23 5.26 -4.23
C ASP A 182 9.85 3.80 -4.53
N GLU A 183 8.69 3.58 -5.15
CA GLU A 183 8.18 2.26 -5.51
C GLU A 183 7.39 2.30 -6.82
N ILE A 184 7.53 1.27 -7.64
CA ILE A 184 6.79 1.09 -8.89
C ILE A 184 5.82 -0.08 -8.75
N SER A 185 4.53 0.19 -8.87
CA SER A 185 3.50 -0.85 -8.95
C SER A 185 3.21 -1.19 -10.41
N VAL A 186 3.58 -2.41 -10.81
CA VAL A 186 3.35 -2.91 -12.16
C VAL A 186 2.00 -3.61 -12.22
N ALA A 187 1.06 -3.06 -13.04
CA ALA A 187 -0.34 -3.44 -12.97
C ALA A 187 -0.83 -4.23 -14.18
N ASP A 188 -1.40 -5.41 -13.91
CA ASP A 188 -2.26 -6.16 -14.82
C ASP A 188 -3.69 -5.64 -14.75
N THR A 189 -3.91 -4.46 -15.29
CA THR A 189 -5.18 -3.72 -15.21
C THR A 189 -6.36 -4.46 -15.85
N THR A 190 -6.10 -5.40 -16.74
CA THR A 190 -7.11 -6.15 -17.50
C THR A 190 -7.31 -7.57 -16.97
N GLY A 191 -6.38 -8.08 -16.19
CA GLY A 191 -6.32 -9.49 -15.78
C GLY A 191 -5.88 -10.44 -16.90
N MET A 192 -5.35 -9.91 -18.02
CA MET A 192 -4.85 -10.71 -19.13
C MET A 192 -3.49 -11.33 -18.89
N GLY A 193 -2.83 -10.96 -17.81
CA GLY A 193 -1.52 -11.47 -17.41
C GLY A 193 -1.54 -12.98 -17.21
N THR A 194 -0.52 -13.64 -17.74
CA THR A 194 -0.30 -15.08 -17.53
C THR A 194 1.05 -15.31 -16.86
N ALA A 195 1.22 -16.45 -16.18
CA ALA A 195 2.48 -16.78 -15.51
C ALA A 195 3.74 -16.65 -16.41
N PRO A 196 3.74 -17.08 -17.69
CA PRO A 196 4.89 -16.86 -18.57
C PRO A 196 5.18 -15.37 -18.84
N ARG A 197 4.14 -14.55 -19.09
CA ARG A 197 4.30 -13.11 -19.35
C ARG A 197 4.74 -12.37 -18.09
N THR A 198 4.17 -12.69 -16.94
CA THR A 198 4.59 -12.12 -15.65
C THR A 198 6.06 -12.42 -15.38
N ARG A 199 6.51 -13.66 -15.62
CA ARG A 199 7.91 -14.04 -15.47
C ARG A 199 8.84 -13.29 -16.43
N GLU A 200 8.42 -13.12 -17.69
CA GLU A 200 9.16 -12.37 -18.69
C GLU A 200 9.30 -10.90 -18.31
N LEU A 201 8.20 -10.27 -17.92
CA LEU A 201 8.20 -8.88 -17.45
C LEU A 201 9.13 -8.67 -16.27
N LEU A 202 9.04 -9.51 -15.24
CA LEU A 202 9.90 -9.41 -14.04
C LEU A 202 11.39 -9.62 -14.38
N ARG A 203 11.72 -10.53 -15.28
CA ARG A 203 13.10 -10.71 -15.77
C ARG A 203 13.60 -9.48 -16.51
N THR A 204 12.75 -8.86 -17.34
CA THR A 204 13.09 -7.65 -18.08
C THR A 204 13.32 -6.47 -17.14
N LEU A 205 12.46 -6.29 -16.13
CA LEU A 205 12.65 -5.26 -15.09
C LEU A 205 13.98 -5.46 -14.34
N THR A 206 14.27 -6.68 -13.91
CA THR A 206 15.53 -7.00 -13.24
C THR A 206 16.73 -6.76 -14.16
N ALA A 207 16.65 -7.14 -15.45
CA ALA A 207 17.72 -6.90 -16.44
C ALA A 207 17.97 -5.40 -16.69
N ALA A 208 16.93 -4.56 -16.53
CA ALA A 208 17.03 -3.10 -16.56
C ALA A 208 17.60 -2.49 -15.27
N GLY A 209 17.95 -3.31 -14.27
CA GLY A 209 18.53 -2.86 -13.00
C GLY A 209 17.51 -2.47 -11.92
N ILE A 210 16.22 -2.70 -12.13
CA ILE A 210 15.18 -2.42 -11.15
C ILE A 210 15.21 -3.51 -10.07
N ARG A 211 15.29 -3.09 -8.81
CA ARG A 211 15.35 -4.02 -7.68
C ARG A 211 13.97 -4.52 -7.30
N ASN A 212 13.87 -5.73 -6.79
CA ASN A 212 12.60 -6.29 -6.32
C ASN A 212 12.00 -5.48 -5.15
N ASP A 213 12.84 -4.83 -4.34
CA ASP A 213 12.41 -4.00 -3.21
C ASP A 213 11.75 -2.67 -3.67
N ASP A 214 12.01 -2.26 -4.92
CA ASP A 214 11.41 -1.07 -5.53
C ASP A 214 10.14 -1.42 -6.32
N LEU A 215 9.71 -2.70 -6.29
CA LEU A 215 8.57 -3.22 -7.06
C LEU A 215 7.40 -3.63 -6.16
N ALA A 216 6.21 -3.25 -6.59
CA ALA A 216 4.95 -3.83 -6.19
C ALA A 216 4.23 -4.43 -7.40
N LEU A 217 3.36 -5.42 -7.16
CA LEU A 217 2.55 -6.03 -8.21
C LEU A 217 1.07 -5.87 -7.92
N HIS A 218 0.34 -5.47 -8.94
CA HIS A 218 -1.09 -5.22 -8.89
C HIS A 218 -1.79 -6.09 -9.93
N PHE A 219 -2.57 -7.07 -9.48
CA PHE A 219 -3.22 -8.03 -10.35
C PHE A 219 -4.74 -7.94 -10.29
N HIS A 220 -5.38 -7.91 -11.46
CA HIS A 220 -6.81 -8.18 -11.59
C HIS A 220 -7.07 -9.67 -11.81
N ASP A 221 -8.18 -10.16 -11.28
CA ASP A 221 -8.56 -11.59 -11.34
C ASP A 221 -9.60 -11.90 -12.39
N THR A 222 -9.73 -11.06 -13.43
CA THR A 222 -10.71 -11.18 -14.50
C THR A 222 -10.72 -12.59 -15.13
N PHE A 223 -9.56 -13.17 -15.36
CA PHE A 223 -9.39 -14.50 -15.90
C PHE A 223 -8.93 -15.54 -14.85
N GLY A 224 -9.03 -15.23 -13.56
CA GLY A 224 -8.65 -16.13 -12.48
C GLY A 224 -7.15 -16.41 -12.40
N GLN A 225 -6.29 -15.50 -12.89
CA GLN A 225 -4.85 -15.68 -12.93
C GLN A 225 -4.09 -14.88 -11.87
N ALA A 226 -4.77 -14.03 -11.11
CA ALA A 226 -4.10 -13.13 -10.18
C ALA A 226 -3.26 -13.87 -9.12
N ILE A 227 -3.80 -14.92 -8.51
CA ILE A 227 -3.04 -15.73 -7.51
C ILE A 227 -1.85 -16.44 -8.17
N VAL A 228 -2.02 -16.97 -9.38
CA VAL A 228 -0.92 -17.62 -10.11
C VAL A 228 0.21 -16.61 -10.40
N ASN A 229 -0.14 -15.41 -10.85
CA ASN A 229 0.81 -14.34 -11.12
C ASN A 229 1.47 -13.82 -9.85
N THR A 230 0.74 -13.76 -8.72
CA THR A 230 1.29 -13.46 -7.39
C THR A 230 2.37 -14.44 -7.00
N LEU A 231 2.15 -15.75 -7.19
CA LEU A 231 3.15 -16.79 -6.88
C LEU A 231 4.41 -16.61 -7.74
N VAL A 232 4.25 -16.29 -9.01
CA VAL A 232 5.39 -15.98 -9.91
C VAL A 232 6.16 -14.76 -9.38
N GLY A 233 5.47 -13.71 -8.94
CA GLY A 233 6.10 -12.53 -8.33
C GLY A 233 6.83 -12.87 -7.05
N LEU A 234 6.21 -13.65 -6.17
CA LEU A 234 6.80 -14.08 -4.90
C LEU A 234 8.07 -14.92 -5.11
N GLU A 235 8.04 -15.88 -6.06
CA GLU A 235 9.19 -16.70 -6.46
C GLU A 235 10.32 -15.83 -7.05
N HIS A 236 9.97 -14.77 -7.78
CA HIS A 236 10.94 -13.82 -8.33
C HIS A 236 11.61 -12.96 -7.26
N GLY A 237 11.00 -12.84 -6.08
CA GLY A 237 11.52 -12.08 -4.95
C GLY A 237 10.78 -10.78 -4.62
N VAL A 238 9.68 -10.46 -5.34
CA VAL A 238 8.82 -9.31 -4.98
C VAL A 238 8.07 -9.62 -3.69
N ARG A 239 7.88 -8.59 -2.86
CA ARG A 239 7.25 -8.71 -1.53
C ARG A 239 6.03 -7.82 -1.33
N THR A 240 5.77 -6.89 -2.22
CA THR A 240 4.62 -5.97 -2.18
C THR A 240 3.58 -6.37 -3.22
N PHE A 241 2.35 -6.63 -2.78
CA PHE A 241 1.23 -7.03 -3.62
C PHE A 241 0.00 -6.21 -3.27
N ASP A 242 -0.67 -5.68 -4.29
CA ASP A 242 -1.93 -4.97 -4.14
C ASP A 242 -3.11 -5.93 -4.19
N SER A 243 -4.13 -5.67 -3.39
CA SER A 243 -5.37 -6.42 -3.39
C SER A 243 -6.53 -5.54 -2.91
N ALA A 244 -7.73 -6.02 -3.08
CA ALA A 244 -8.92 -5.33 -2.56
C ALA A 244 -9.79 -6.30 -1.77
N VAL A 245 -10.30 -5.83 -0.65
CA VAL A 245 -11.24 -6.58 0.19
C VAL A 245 -12.45 -7.00 -0.64
N GLY A 246 -12.83 -8.27 -0.55
CA GLY A 246 -13.94 -8.84 -1.31
C GLY A 246 -13.73 -8.83 -2.84
N GLY A 247 -12.52 -8.56 -3.33
CA GLY A 247 -12.24 -8.41 -4.77
C GLY A 247 -12.90 -7.18 -5.38
N LEU A 248 -13.17 -6.15 -4.57
CA LEU A 248 -13.80 -4.92 -5.02
C LEU A 248 -12.93 -4.13 -6.00
N GLY A 249 -13.57 -3.27 -6.78
CA GLY A 249 -12.94 -2.47 -7.82
C GLY A 249 -13.03 -3.16 -9.17
N GLY A 250 -12.35 -2.60 -10.16
CA GLY A 250 -12.33 -3.09 -11.53
C GLY A 250 -11.92 -2.01 -12.51
N CYS A 251 -11.73 -2.40 -13.75
CA CYS A 251 -11.40 -1.48 -14.81
C CYS A 251 -12.65 -1.19 -15.67
N PRO A 252 -13.08 0.07 -15.80
CA PRO A 252 -14.25 0.41 -16.63
C PRO A 252 -14.04 0.10 -18.13
N TYR A 253 -12.80 -0.08 -18.56
CA TYR A 253 -12.42 -0.42 -19.93
C TYR A 253 -12.28 -1.93 -20.17
N SER A 254 -12.48 -2.77 -19.14
CA SER A 254 -12.43 -4.24 -19.26
C SER A 254 -13.82 -4.82 -18.94
N PRO A 255 -14.72 -4.94 -19.92
CA PRO A 255 -16.06 -5.50 -19.71
C PRO A 255 -15.99 -6.92 -19.15
N GLY A 256 -16.78 -7.19 -18.11
CA GLY A 256 -16.78 -8.49 -17.43
C GLY A 256 -15.63 -8.69 -16.44
N ALA A 257 -14.82 -7.66 -16.18
CA ALA A 257 -13.79 -7.73 -15.15
C ALA A 257 -14.42 -7.90 -13.78
N THR A 258 -14.05 -8.95 -13.08
CA THR A 258 -14.50 -9.23 -11.70
C THR A 258 -13.85 -8.30 -10.69
N GLY A 259 -12.76 -7.60 -11.05
CA GLY A 259 -12.06 -6.66 -10.20
C GLY A 259 -10.66 -7.10 -9.81
N ASN A 260 -10.16 -6.49 -8.74
CA ASN A 260 -8.87 -6.84 -8.18
C ASN A 260 -8.87 -8.26 -7.61
N VAL A 261 -7.68 -8.83 -7.42
CA VAL A 261 -7.54 -10.01 -6.55
C VAL A 261 -8.09 -9.69 -5.17
N ALA A 262 -8.88 -10.60 -4.62
CA ALA A 262 -9.43 -10.41 -3.30
C ALA A 262 -8.35 -10.54 -2.23
N THR A 263 -8.33 -9.64 -1.25
CA THR A 263 -7.36 -9.65 -0.15
C THR A 263 -7.43 -10.96 0.62
N GLU A 264 -8.63 -11.47 0.87
CA GLU A 264 -8.83 -12.74 1.59
C GLU A 264 -8.23 -13.94 0.84
N ASP A 265 -8.34 -13.96 -0.50
CA ASP A 265 -7.77 -15.04 -1.34
C ASP A 265 -6.24 -14.97 -1.34
N LEU A 266 -5.71 -13.74 -1.39
CA LEU A 266 -4.27 -13.48 -1.33
C LEU A 266 -3.70 -13.86 0.04
N VAL A 267 -4.31 -13.40 1.13
CA VAL A 267 -3.90 -13.72 2.52
C VAL A 267 -3.93 -15.24 2.75
N TYR A 268 -5.04 -15.90 2.40
CA TYR A 268 -5.14 -17.35 2.53
C TYR A 268 -4.00 -18.07 1.80
N THR A 269 -3.71 -17.64 0.57
CA THR A 269 -2.65 -18.25 -0.25
C THR A 269 -1.27 -18.04 0.37
N LEU A 270 -0.91 -16.82 0.73
CA LEU A 270 0.39 -16.48 1.28
C LEU A 270 0.63 -17.17 2.62
N GLU A 271 -0.36 -17.17 3.51
CA GLU A 271 -0.24 -17.83 4.81
C GLU A 271 -0.17 -19.35 4.71
N SER A 272 -0.86 -19.97 3.73
CA SER A 272 -0.73 -21.39 3.46
C SER A 272 0.68 -21.80 2.98
N LEU A 273 1.45 -20.84 2.48
CA LEU A 273 2.86 -21.01 2.09
C LEU A 273 3.84 -20.67 3.22
N GLY A 274 3.34 -20.31 4.41
CA GLY A 274 4.15 -19.93 5.56
C GLY A 274 4.64 -18.48 5.53
N VAL A 275 4.09 -17.63 4.65
CA VAL A 275 4.36 -16.19 4.63
C VAL A 275 3.43 -15.51 5.64
N ASN A 276 3.99 -14.80 6.59
CA ASN A 276 3.20 -14.01 7.53
C ASN A 276 2.78 -12.67 6.88
N THR A 277 1.48 -12.49 6.71
CA THR A 277 0.90 -11.25 6.15
C THR A 277 0.57 -10.21 7.22
N GLY A 278 0.49 -10.62 8.49
CA GLY A 278 0.00 -9.78 9.58
C GLY A 278 -1.50 -9.48 9.53
N ILE A 279 -2.25 -10.10 8.63
CA ILE A 279 -3.68 -9.87 8.43
C ILE A 279 -4.49 -11.05 8.99
N ASP A 280 -5.45 -10.80 9.87
CA ASP A 280 -6.40 -11.81 10.35
C ASP A 280 -7.40 -12.15 9.25
N LEU A 281 -7.32 -13.39 8.73
CA LEU A 281 -8.18 -13.86 7.65
C LEU A 281 -9.66 -13.87 8.02
N ALA A 282 -9.99 -14.17 9.28
CA ALA A 282 -11.39 -14.20 9.72
C ALA A 282 -11.96 -12.79 9.77
N GLU A 283 -11.19 -11.84 10.27
CA GLU A 283 -11.62 -10.45 10.38
C GLU A 283 -11.73 -9.77 9.01
N ILE A 284 -10.72 -9.93 8.13
CA ILE A 284 -10.81 -9.38 6.77
C ILE A 284 -11.97 -9.99 5.97
N SER A 285 -12.30 -11.27 6.23
CA SER A 285 -13.48 -11.90 5.60
C SER A 285 -14.79 -11.29 6.08
N ARG A 286 -14.92 -10.93 7.38
CA ARG A 286 -16.11 -10.23 7.91
C ARG A 286 -16.22 -8.83 7.30
N ILE A 287 -15.12 -8.11 7.20
CA ILE A 287 -15.07 -6.79 6.56
C ILE A 287 -15.49 -6.88 5.09
N GLY A 288 -15.01 -7.91 4.37
CA GLY A 288 -15.39 -8.14 2.98
C GLY A 288 -16.88 -8.42 2.78
N ASP A 289 -17.48 -9.24 3.64
CA ASP A 289 -18.93 -9.54 3.62
C ASP A 289 -19.76 -8.29 3.95
N TRP A 290 -19.34 -7.54 4.96
CA TRP A 290 -19.98 -6.30 5.36
C TRP A 290 -19.95 -5.25 4.24
N ILE A 291 -18.76 -4.88 3.75
CA ILE A 291 -18.65 -3.78 2.77
C ILE A 291 -19.33 -4.11 1.45
N THR A 292 -19.21 -5.35 0.97
CA THR A 292 -19.87 -5.76 -0.28
C THR A 292 -21.40 -5.74 -0.13
N SER A 293 -21.92 -6.09 1.04
CA SER A 293 -23.35 -6.00 1.36
C SER A 293 -23.82 -4.54 1.41
N GLU A 294 -23.08 -3.64 2.07
CA GLU A 294 -23.40 -2.21 2.19
C GLU A 294 -23.49 -1.52 0.83
N ILE A 295 -22.59 -1.85 -0.10
CA ILE A 295 -22.58 -1.22 -1.43
C ILE A 295 -23.37 -2.00 -2.49
N GLY A 296 -24.03 -3.11 -2.11
CA GLY A 296 -24.83 -3.94 -3.00
C GLY A 296 -24.03 -4.60 -4.12
N LYS A 297 -22.78 -4.99 -3.85
CA LYS A 297 -21.89 -5.69 -4.78
C LYS A 297 -21.67 -7.13 -4.34
N PRO A 298 -21.44 -8.08 -5.28
CA PRO A 298 -21.05 -9.42 -4.90
C PRO A 298 -19.67 -9.41 -4.23
N ASN A 299 -19.49 -10.25 -3.22
CA ASN A 299 -18.16 -10.58 -2.71
C ASN A 299 -17.52 -11.61 -3.65
N GLU A 300 -16.42 -11.27 -4.29
CA GLU A 300 -15.76 -12.17 -5.24
C GLU A 300 -14.72 -13.11 -4.59
N SER A 301 -14.39 -12.89 -3.30
CA SER A 301 -13.45 -13.77 -2.59
C SER A 301 -14.00 -15.19 -2.41
N ARG A 302 -13.21 -16.17 -2.76
CA ARG A 302 -13.47 -17.60 -2.49
C ARG A 302 -13.09 -17.97 -1.07
N ALA A 303 -11.90 -17.55 -0.62
CA ALA A 303 -11.40 -17.80 0.73
C ALA A 303 -12.28 -17.12 1.79
N GLY A 304 -12.70 -15.88 1.55
CA GLY A 304 -13.59 -15.14 2.45
C GLY A 304 -14.92 -15.85 2.67
N LYS A 305 -15.61 -16.27 1.59
CA LYS A 305 -16.85 -17.04 1.68
C LYS A 305 -16.67 -18.35 2.45
N ALA A 306 -15.60 -19.10 2.16
CA ALA A 306 -15.32 -20.37 2.82
C ALA A 306 -15.01 -20.19 4.31
N THR A 307 -14.21 -19.18 4.66
CA THR A 307 -13.87 -18.83 6.05
C THR A 307 -15.12 -18.48 6.84
N LEU A 308 -15.99 -17.62 6.30
CA LEU A 308 -17.24 -17.25 6.97
C LEU A 308 -18.19 -18.43 7.14
N ALA A 309 -18.28 -19.32 6.16
CA ALA A 309 -19.09 -20.53 6.28
C ALA A 309 -18.58 -21.45 7.41
N LYS A 310 -17.25 -21.57 7.55
CA LYS A 310 -16.63 -22.32 8.66
C LYS A 310 -16.94 -21.67 10.01
N LEU A 311 -16.75 -20.38 10.16
CA LEU A 311 -17.02 -19.64 11.40
C LEU A 311 -18.49 -19.73 11.84
N ARG A 312 -19.42 -19.63 10.90
CA ARG A 312 -20.88 -19.81 11.20
C ARG A 312 -21.20 -21.20 11.73
N ARG A 313 -20.54 -22.23 11.24
CA ARG A 313 -20.72 -23.63 11.71
C ARG A 313 -20.13 -23.86 13.09
N GLU A 314 -19.01 -23.22 13.42
CA GLU A 314 -18.35 -23.34 14.72
C GLU A 314 -19.06 -22.55 15.84
N ALA A 315 -19.94 -21.61 15.47
CA ALA A 315 -20.74 -20.82 16.41
C ALA A 315 -22.08 -21.48 16.79
N VAL A 316 -22.45 -22.63 16.21
CA VAL A 316 -23.64 -23.44 16.50
C VAL A 316 -23.27 -24.64 17.34
#